data_c3b4b11bef478bdb253fadda64981466
#
_entry.id   c3b4b11bef478bdb253fadda64981466
#
_cell.length_a   1.000
_cell.length_b   1.000
_cell.length_c   1.000
_cell.angle_alpha   90.00
_cell.angle_beta   90.00
_cell.angle_gamma   90.00
#
_symmetry.space_group_name_H-M   'P 1'
#
loop_
_entity.id
_entity.type
_entity.pdbx_description
1 polymer ?
#
loop_
_entity_poly.entity_id
_entity_poly.type
_entity_poly.pdbx_seq_one_letter_code
_entity_poly.pdbx_strand_id
1 'polypeptide(L)'
;MKKTPIDGVDLEAELQPETLLERKLLRDLEFRTGLGWGVPRFGHPEGEVYKHIREVLNNIDRLDIGAEERKKLRLIAFVHDTFKHLEDKSYPRDWSKHHGVYARRFTEKYTDDPVVLKIVELHDEAYYAWRHKHLYHQHSEGGERLQRLLDIMEDDIQLYYLFFKVDTQTGDKNQAPLKWFEMAVKEIEVVPEVW
;
A
#
# COMPACT_ATOMS: atom_id res chain seq x y z
N MET A 1 -22.17 20.39 -7.25
CA MET A 1 -20.98 19.56 -6.94
C MET A 1 -21.36 18.11 -7.11
N LYS A 2 -20.54 17.28 -7.81
CA LYS A 2 -20.76 15.83 -7.82
C LYS A 2 -20.50 15.29 -6.40
N LYS A 3 -21.46 14.56 -5.83
CA LYS A 3 -21.29 13.90 -4.55
C LYS A 3 -20.24 12.78 -4.69
N THR A 4 -19.32 12.68 -3.72
CA THR A 4 -18.39 11.55 -3.60
C THR A 4 -19.03 10.45 -2.74
N PRO A 5 -18.62 9.18 -2.89
CA PRO A 5 -19.15 8.09 -2.07
C PRO A 5 -18.98 8.29 -0.56
N ILE A 6 -18.08 9.19 -0.15
CA ILE A 6 -17.75 9.51 1.25
C ILE A 6 -18.31 10.86 1.73
N ASP A 7 -19.28 11.45 0.99
CA ASP A 7 -19.94 12.66 1.45
C ASP A 7 -20.69 12.35 2.76
N GLY A 8 -20.32 13.06 3.82
CA GLY A 8 -20.84 12.85 5.18
C GLY A 8 -19.87 12.11 6.14
N VAL A 9 -18.74 11.57 5.62
CA VAL A 9 -17.66 11.02 6.46
C VAL A 9 -16.71 12.15 6.87
N ASP A 10 -16.43 12.25 8.17
CA ASP A 10 -15.40 13.14 8.70
C ASP A 10 -14.02 12.47 8.54
N LEU A 11 -13.41 12.69 7.37
CA LEU A 11 -12.12 12.09 7.02
C LEU A 11 -10.97 12.60 7.91
N GLU A 12 -11.05 13.79 8.47
CA GLU A 12 -10.02 14.28 9.42
C GLU A 12 -10.10 13.50 10.73
N ALA A 13 -11.31 13.22 11.22
CA ALA A 13 -11.49 12.38 12.40
C ALA A 13 -11.09 10.91 12.15
N GLU A 14 -11.47 10.37 10.98
CA GLU A 14 -11.19 8.97 10.61
C GLU A 14 -9.70 8.71 10.37
N LEU A 15 -9.03 9.54 9.58
CA LEU A 15 -7.65 9.31 9.14
C LEU A 15 -6.60 10.06 9.96
N GLN A 16 -7.00 10.97 10.83
CA GLN A 16 -6.14 11.70 11.79
C GLN A 16 -4.83 12.19 11.12
N PRO A 17 -4.91 13.13 10.17
CA PRO A 17 -3.74 13.59 9.42
C PRO A 17 -2.74 14.32 10.33
N GLU A 18 -1.48 13.91 10.29
CA GLU A 18 -0.38 14.49 11.09
C GLU A 18 0.32 15.63 10.37
N THR A 19 0.35 15.62 9.04
CA THR A 19 1.07 16.58 8.22
C THR A 19 0.15 17.50 7.43
N LEU A 20 0.69 18.66 7.00
CA LEU A 20 -0.05 19.55 6.09
C LEU A 20 -0.31 18.88 4.73
N LEU A 21 0.59 17.99 4.29
CA LEU A 21 0.44 17.25 3.06
C LEU A 21 -0.74 16.27 3.15
N GLU A 22 -0.85 15.49 4.22
CA GLU A 22 -1.98 14.60 4.46
C GLU A 22 -3.32 15.37 4.48
N ARG A 23 -3.38 16.53 5.16
CA ARG A 23 -4.57 17.41 5.15
C ARG A 23 -4.91 17.92 3.76
N LYS A 24 -3.90 18.21 2.92
CA LYS A 24 -4.09 18.65 1.54
C LYS A 24 -4.68 17.52 0.69
N LEU A 25 -4.21 16.28 0.86
CA LEU A 25 -4.78 15.10 0.19
C LEU A 25 -6.25 14.91 0.53
N LEU A 26 -6.66 15.05 1.80
CA LEU A 26 -8.07 14.92 2.22
C LEU A 26 -9.01 15.93 1.57
N ARG A 27 -8.50 17.01 0.98
CA ARG A 27 -9.28 18.03 0.26
C ARG A 27 -9.31 17.81 -1.25
N ASP A 28 -8.45 16.93 -1.77
CA ASP A 28 -8.39 16.63 -3.19
C ASP A 28 -9.58 15.75 -3.62
N LEU A 29 -10.28 16.15 -4.67
CA LEU A 29 -11.51 15.46 -5.13
C LEU A 29 -11.19 14.09 -5.75
N GLU A 30 -10.07 13.98 -6.47
CA GLU A 30 -9.63 12.72 -7.08
C GLU A 30 -9.30 11.69 -6.00
N PHE A 31 -8.56 12.10 -4.99
CA PHE A 31 -8.26 11.29 -3.81
C PHE A 31 -9.53 10.84 -3.07
N ARG A 32 -10.42 11.77 -2.74
CA ARG A 32 -11.69 11.50 -2.04
C ARG A 32 -12.57 10.50 -2.81
N THR A 33 -12.56 10.56 -4.14
CA THR A 33 -13.34 9.62 -4.96
C THR A 33 -12.89 8.19 -4.74
N GLY A 34 -11.59 7.94 -4.66
CA GLY A 34 -11.04 6.60 -4.42
C GLY A 34 -11.24 6.09 -3.00
N LEU A 35 -11.26 6.98 -2.00
CA LEU A 35 -11.43 6.59 -0.59
C LEU A 35 -12.73 5.85 -0.30
N GLY A 36 -13.81 6.20 -0.99
CA GLY A 36 -15.13 5.57 -0.80
C GLY A 36 -15.32 4.29 -1.62
N TRP A 37 -14.29 3.84 -2.36
CA TRP A 37 -14.40 2.62 -3.16
C TRP A 37 -14.18 1.37 -2.29
N GLY A 38 -14.88 0.29 -2.66
CA GLY A 38 -14.73 -1.02 -2.04
C GLY A 38 -15.99 -1.48 -1.33
N VAL A 39 -16.09 -2.79 -1.18
CA VAL A 39 -17.14 -3.47 -0.43
C VAL A 39 -16.50 -4.55 0.44
N PRO A 40 -17.10 -4.91 1.59
CA PRO A 40 -16.60 -5.97 2.44
C PRO A 40 -16.42 -7.30 1.69
N ARG A 41 -15.24 -7.92 1.83
CA ARG A 41 -14.89 -9.20 1.25
C ARG A 41 -13.74 -9.85 2.01
N PHE A 42 -13.48 -11.13 1.79
CA PHE A 42 -12.31 -11.81 2.34
C PHE A 42 -11.01 -11.05 2.01
N GLY A 43 -10.15 -10.86 3.00
CA GLY A 43 -8.95 -10.04 2.93
C GLY A 43 -9.18 -8.53 3.15
N HIS A 44 -10.44 -8.09 3.02
CA HIS A 44 -10.84 -6.69 3.20
C HIS A 44 -12.25 -6.62 3.82
N PRO A 45 -12.44 -7.10 5.07
CA PRO A 45 -13.75 -7.08 5.74
C PRO A 45 -14.24 -5.64 6.03
N GLU A 46 -13.31 -4.68 6.10
CA GLU A 46 -13.56 -3.26 6.30
C GLU A 46 -14.32 -2.60 5.15
N GLY A 47 -14.14 -3.12 3.92
CA GLY A 47 -14.81 -2.67 2.69
C GLY A 47 -14.14 -1.47 2.05
N GLU A 48 -14.52 -0.25 2.43
CA GLU A 48 -14.06 0.98 1.79
C GLU A 48 -12.58 1.29 2.08
N VAL A 49 -11.89 1.84 1.07
CA VAL A 49 -10.45 2.14 1.12
C VAL A 49 -10.04 3.00 2.32
N TYR A 50 -10.86 4.01 2.70
CA TYR A 50 -10.49 4.86 3.84
C TYR A 50 -10.42 4.07 5.16
N LYS A 51 -11.25 3.05 5.35
CA LYS A 51 -11.21 2.19 6.54
C LYS A 51 -9.95 1.33 6.54
N HIS A 52 -9.59 0.76 5.38
CA HIS A 52 -8.33 0.05 5.22
C HIS A 52 -7.12 0.95 5.54
N ILE A 53 -7.10 2.17 5.00
CA ILE A 53 -6.05 3.15 5.34
C ILE A 53 -6.00 3.38 6.85
N ARG A 54 -7.14 3.49 7.55
CA ARG A 54 -7.18 3.65 9.01
C ARG A 54 -6.49 2.47 9.73
N GLU A 55 -6.74 1.23 9.29
CA GLU A 55 -6.10 0.04 9.86
C GLU A 55 -4.58 0.07 9.64
N VAL A 56 -4.12 0.39 8.42
CA VAL A 56 -2.69 0.54 8.11
C VAL A 56 -2.03 1.62 8.98
N LEU A 57 -2.69 2.78 9.15
CA LEU A 57 -2.18 3.86 10.01
C LEU A 57 -2.09 3.41 11.48
N ASN A 58 -3.09 2.68 12.00
CA ASN A 58 -3.04 2.11 13.34
C ASN A 58 -1.85 1.15 13.53
N ASN A 59 -1.51 0.39 12.50
CA ASN A 59 -0.35 -0.50 12.52
C ASN A 59 0.96 0.29 12.49
N ILE A 60 1.04 1.36 11.69
CA ILE A 60 2.20 2.28 11.70
C ILE A 60 2.41 2.89 13.08
N ASP A 61 1.34 3.23 13.80
CA ASP A 61 1.39 3.81 15.15
C ASP A 61 2.06 2.88 16.19
N ARG A 62 2.13 1.57 15.90
CA ARG A 62 2.74 0.56 16.77
C ARG A 62 4.20 0.24 16.42
N LEU A 63 4.71 0.77 15.31
CA LEU A 63 6.11 0.59 14.93
C LEU A 63 7.02 1.51 15.76
N ASP A 64 8.14 0.98 16.20
CA ASP A 64 9.24 1.77 16.78
C ASP A 64 10.17 2.24 15.66
N ILE A 65 9.86 3.38 15.08
CA ILE A 65 10.55 3.95 13.90
C ILE A 65 10.79 5.45 14.04
N GLY A 66 11.75 5.96 13.28
CA GLY A 66 12.07 7.38 13.24
C GLY A 66 10.94 8.26 12.64
N ALA A 67 10.94 9.54 12.99
CA ALA A 67 9.90 10.48 12.53
C ALA A 67 9.84 10.62 11.00
N GLU A 68 10.98 10.56 10.31
CA GLU A 68 11.02 10.67 8.84
C GLU A 68 10.49 9.40 8.17
N GLU A 69 10.84 8.22 8.67
CA GLU A 69 10.27 6.94 8.19
C GLU A 69 8.76 6.91 8.42
N ARG A 70 8.31 7.34 9.59
CA ARG A 70 6.88 7.45 9.90
C ARG A 70 6.15 8.33 8.90
N LYS A 71 6.68 9.52 8.57
CA LYS A 71 6.07 10.42 7.59
C LYS A 71 5.94 9.76 6.22
N LYS A 72 7.00 9.07 5.77
CA LYS A 72 7.00 8.35 4.49
C LYS A 72 5.96 7.23 4.49
N LEU A 73 5.96 6.36 5.51
CA LEU A 73 5.00 5.26 5.63
C LEU A 73 3.56 5.75 5.68
N ARG A 74 3.27 6.82 6.41
CA ARG A 74 1.93 7.41 6.46
C ARG A 74 1.51 7.93 5.09
N LEU A 75 2.38 8.66 4.38
CA LEU A 75 2.06 9.16 3.04
C LEU A 75 1.78 8.01 2.07
N ILE A 76 2.59 6.94 2.10
CA ILE A 76 2.36 5.72 1.32
C ILE A 76 1.01 5.10 1.69
N ALA A 77 0.71 4.95 2.98
CA ALA A 77 -0.57 4.41 3.46
C ALA A 77 -1.78 5.19 2.94
N PHE A 78 -1.71 6.53 2.93
CA PHE A 78 -2.78 7.36 2.41
C PHE A 78 -3.10 7.08 0.94
N VAL A 79 -2.08 6.84 0.11
CA VAL A 79 -2.26 6.87 -1.36
C VAL A 79 -2.26 5.50 -2.04
N HIS A 80 -1.63 4.46 -1.47
CA HIS A 80 -1.34 3.19 -2.15
C HIS A 80 -2.55 2.54 -2.82
N ASP A 81 -3.69 2.51 -2.15
CA ASP A 81 -4.90 1.80 -2.56
C ASP A 81 -6.00 2.72 -3.13
N THR A 82 -5.82 4.04 -3.07
CA THR A 82 -6.86 5.02 -3.41
C THR A 82 -7.36 4.89 -4.84
N PHE A 83 -6.54 4.35 -5.75
CA PHE A 83 -6.87 4.25 -7.17
C PHE A 83 -7.30 2.85 -7.63
N LYS A 84 -7.65 1.94 -6.72
CA LYS A 84 -8.15 0.59 -7.04
C LYS A 84 -9.39 0.60 -7.94
N HIS A 85 -10.21 1.64 -7.86
CA HIS A 85 -11.38 1.81 -8.70
C HIS A 85 -11.07 2.06 -10.20
N LEU A 86 -9.84 2.44 -10.54
CA LEU A 86 -9.37 2.68 -11.92
C LEU A 86 -8.63 1.47 -12.50
N GLU A 87 -8.31 0.47 -11.68
CA GLU A 87 -7.50 -0.66 -12.09
C GLU A 87 -8.19 -1.51 -13.15
N ASP A 88 -7.50 -1.75 -14.28
CA ASP A 88 -7.93 -2.68 -15.32
C ASP A 88 -7.39 -4.09 -15.01
N LYS A 89 -8.30 -5.00 -14.66
CA LYS A 89 -7.99 -6.40 -14.35
C LYS A 89 -8.23 -7.36 -15.52
N SER A 90 -8.43 -6.86 -16.74
CA SER A 90 -8.62 -7.67 -17.93
C SER A 90 -7.38 -8.53 -18.25
N TYR A 91 -7.59 -9.62 -18.99
CA TYR A 91 -6.52 -10.49 -19.46
C TYR A 91 -6.33 -10.33 -20.98
N PRO A 92 -5.09 -10.25 -21.47
CA PRO A 92 -3.81 -10.28 -20.75
C PRO A 92 -3.61 -9.04 -19.87
N ARG A 93 -2.94 -9.22 -18.73
CA ARG A 93 -2.75 -8.17 -17.74
C ARG A 93 -1.84 -7.06 -18.25
N ASP A 94 -2.35 -5.84 -18.32
CA ASP A 94 -1.57 -4.63 -18.57
C ASP A 94 -1.17 -3.98 -17.23
N TRP A 95 0.07 -4.20 -16.81
CA TRP A 95 0.59 -3.70 -15.53
C TRP A 95 0.72 -2.17 -15.49
N SER A 96 0.74 -1.49 -16.64
CA SER A 96 0.72 -0.01 -16.67
C SER A 96 -0.61 0.58 -16.19
N LYS A 97 -1.64 -0.27 -16.08
CA LYS A 97 -2.98 0.06 -15.55
C LYS A 97 -3.23 -0.49 -14.15
N HIS A 98 -2.17 -0.90 -13.45
CA HIS A 98 -2.25 -1.28 -12.04
C HIS A 98 -2.54 -0.04 -11.19
N HIS A 99 -3.32 -0.21 -10.11
CA HIS A 99 -3.69 0.92 -9.24
C HIS A 99 -2.48 1.62 -8.61
N GLY A 100 -1.39 0.91 -8.32
CA GLY A 100 -0.14 1.49 -7.84
C GLY A 100 0.48 2.49 -8.84
N VAL A 101 0.37 2.25 -10.15
CA VAL A 101 0.84 3.19 -11.19
C VAL A 101 0.00 4.47 -11.17
N TYR A 102 -1.32 4.36 -11.03
CA TYR A 102 -2.18 5.54 -10.90
C TYR A 102 -1.91 6.29 -9.60
N ALA A 103 -1.74 5.57 -8.49
CA ALA A 103 -1.41 6.14 -7.20
C ALA A 103 -0.08 6.92 -7.25
N ARG A 104 0.97 6.36 -7.86
CA ARG A 104 2.23 7.06 -8.07
C ARG A 104 2.06 8.34 -8.86
N ARG A 105 1.42 8.28 -10.05
CA ARG A 105 1.17 9.48 -10.90
C ARG A 105 0.40 10.57 -10.17
N PHE A 106 -0.54 10.19 -9.34
CA PHE A 106 -1.25 11.14 -8.47
C PHE A 106 -0.30 11.73 -7.42
N THR A 107 0.50 10.90 -6.75
CA THR A 107 1.40 11.29 -5.66
C THR A 107 2.51 12.23 -6.14
N GLU A 108 2.97 12.10 -7.39
CA GLU A 108 3.92 13.01 -8.04
C GLU A 108 3.46 14.47 -8.09
N LYS A 109 2.16 14.75 -7.97
CA LYS A 109 1.62 16.12 -7.82
C LYS A 109 1.93 16.75 -6.45
N TYR A 110 2.35 15.95 -5.46
CA TYR A 110 2.46 16.31 -4.06
C TYR A 110 3.86 16.14 -3.47
N THR A 111 4.65 15.23 -4.01
CA THR A 111 6.03 14.95 -3.58
C THR A 111 6.87 14.44 -4.74
N ASP A 112 8.16 14.73 -4.68
CA ASP A 112 9.21 14.20 -5.57
C ASP A 112 10.12 13.18 -4.86
N ASP A 113 9.75 12.75 -3.64
CA ASP A 113 10.50 11.73 -2.89
C ASP A 113 10.50 10.39 -3.65
N PRO A 114 11.64 9.97 -4.23
CA PRO A 114 11.70 8.80 -5.07
C PRO A 114 11.40 7.51 -4.31
N VAL A 115 11.68 7.46 -3.01
CA VAL A 115 11.43 6.30 -2.16
C VAL A 115 9.92 6.09 -1.98
N VAL A 116 9.20 7.17 -1.64
CA VAL A 116 7.74 7.14 -1.52
C VAL A 116 7.10 6.71 -2.83
N LEU A 117 7.53 7.31 -3.95
CA LEU A 117 6.97 7.04 -5.28
C LEU A 117 7.20 5.59 -5.72
N LYS A 118 8.40 5.03 -5.48
CA LYS A 118 8.71 3.62 -5.76
C LYS A 118 7.82 2.68 -4.97
N ILE A 119 7.70 2.91 -3.66
CA ILE A 119 6.92 2.02 -2.78
C ILE A 119 5.44 2.10 -3.11
N VAL A 120 4.88 3.29 -3.36
CA VAL A 120 3.49 3.45 -3.80
C VAL A 120 3.20 2.67 -5.07
N GLU A 121 4.09 2.72 -6.07
CA GLU A 121 3.90 1.98 -7.32
C GLU A 121 3.96 0.47 -7.14
N LEU A 122 4.91 -0.01 -6.33
CA LEU A 122 5.31 -1.42 -6.26
C LEU A 122 4.84 -2.14 -4.99
N HIS A 123 3.96 -1.53 -4.19
CA HIS A 123 3.58 -2.07 -2.88
C HIS A 123 3.02 -3.50 -2.91
N ASP A 124 2.38 -3.90 -4.00
CA ASP A 124 1.83 -5.26 -4.19
C ASP A 124 2.86 -6.29 -4.74
N GLU A 125 4.08 -5.87 -5.14
CA GLU A 125 5.02 -6.75 -5.86
C GLU A 125 5.46 -7.97 -5.04
N ALA A 126 5.69 -7.81 -3.74
CA ALA A 126 6.02 -8.93 -2.85
C ALA A 126 4.88 -9.97 -2.80
N TYR A 127 3.63 -9.49 -2.74
CA TYR A 127 2.46 -10.36 -2.78
C TYR A 127 2.31 -11.08 -4.12
N TYR A 128 2.54 -10.39 -5.24
CA TYR A 128 2.49 -11.03 -6.56
C TYR A 128 3.62 -12.04 -6.76
N ALA A 129 4.85 -11.75 -6.31
CA ALA A 129 5.96 -12.69 -6.33
C ALA A 129 5.62 -13.98 -5.56
N TRP A 130 5.05 -13.84 -4.35
CA TRP A 130 4.57 -14.96 -3.55
C TRP A 130 3.47 -15.76 -4.28
N ARG A 131 2.47 -15.09 -4.87
CA ARG A 131 1.39 -15.75 -5.62
C ARG A 131 1.91 -16.58 -6.78
N HIS A 132 2.81 -16.02 -7.59
CA HIS A 132 3.43 -16.77 -8.70
C HIS A 132 4.13 -18.02 -8.18
N LYS A 133 4.90 -17.89 -7.11
CA LYS A 133 5.67 -19.00 -6.55
C LYS A 133 4.82 -20.08 -5.87
N HIS A 134 3.83 -19.69 -5.08
CA HIS A 134 3.12 -20.59 -4.17
C HIS A 134 1.69 -20.95 -4.60
N LEU A 135 0.99 -20.09 -5.35
CA LEU A 135 -0.36 -20.38 -5.82
C LEU A 135 -0.39 -20.85 -7.27
N TYR A 136 0.45 -20.29 -8.13
CA TYR A 136 0.48 -20.65 -9.55
C TYR A 136 1.58 -21.64 -9.91
N HIS A 137 2.45 -22.00 -8.95
CA HIS A 137 3.60 -22.89 -9.14
C HIS A 137 4.58 -22.43 -10.24
N GLN A 138 4.61 -21.12 -10.48
CA GLN A 138 5.51 -20.45 -11.44
C GLN A 138 6.73 -19.93 -10.69
N HIS A 139 7.62 -20.88 -10.30
CA HIS A 139 8.74 -20.58 -9.38
C HIS A 139 9.75 -19.62 -9.98
N SER A 140 10.05 -19.72 -11.30
CA SER A 140 10.98 -18.84 -12.00
C SER A 140 10.44 -17.41 -12.01
N GLU A 141 9.21 -17.24 -12.48
CA GLU A 141 8.55 -15.94 -12.60
C GLU A 141 8.40 -15.26 -11.24
N GLY A 142 8.05 -16.02 -10.20
CA GLY A 142 7.98 -15.50 -8.84
C GLY A 142 9.35 -15.09 -8.29
N GLY A 143 10.40 -15.85 -8.60
CA GLY A 143 11.78 -15.51 -8.23
C GLY A 143 12.29 -14.28 -8.95
N GLU A 144 12.10 -14.19 -10.26
CA GLU A 144 12.49 -13.04 -11.07
C GLU A 144 11.76 -11.76 -10.66
N ARG A 145 10.48 -11.89 -10.26
CA ARG A 145 9.68 -10.76 -9.77
C ARG A 145 10.21 -10.23 -8.44
N LEU A 146 10.54 -11.13 -7.51
CA LEU A 146 11.19 -10.74 -6.26
C LEU A 146 12.54 -10.07 -6.51
N GLN A 147 13.39 -10.67 -7.36
CA GLN A 147 14.70 -10.09 -7.64
C GLN A 147 14.60 -8.69 -8.23
N ARG A 148 13.70 -8.46 -9.19
CA ARG A 148 13.46 -7.11 -9.73
C ARG A 148 13.01 -6.12 -8.66
N LEU A 149 12.17 -6.54 -7.72
CA LEU A 149 11.77 -5.68 -6.60
C LEU A 149 12.99 -5.30 -5.75
N LEU A 150 13.85 -6.26 -5.40
CA LEU A 150 15.07 -6.01 -4.63
C LEU A 150 16.02 -5.07 -5.37
N ASP A 151 16.23 -5.30 -6.67
CA ASP A 151 17.09 -4.46 -7.53
C ASP A 151 16.58 -3.02 -7.64
N ILE A 152 15.25 -2.80 -7.61
CA ILE A 152 14.66 -1.44 -7.65
C ILE A 152 14.70 -0.77 -6.29
N MET A 153 14.46 -1.52 -5.21
CA MET A 153 14.40 -0.96 -3.85
C MET A 153 15.78 -0.67 -3.28
N GLU A 154 16.79 -1.49 -3.57
CA GLU A 154 18.14 -1.34 -3.04
C GLU A 154 18.13 -1.10 -1.52
N ASP A 155 18.72 0.00 -1.04
CA ASP A 155 18.77 0.36 0.37
C ASP A 155 17.39 0.73 0.96
N ASP A 156 16.37 0.98 0.12
CA ASP A 156 15.01 1.31 0.56
C ASP A 156 14.17 0.07 0.91
N ILE A 157 14.72 -1.14 0.78
CA ILE A 157 13.99 -2.40 0.99
C ILE A 157 13.45 -2.55 2.41
N GLN A 158 14.11 -1.98 3.41
CA GLN A 158 13.62 -1.97 4.79
C GLN A 158 12.32 -1.18 4.91
N LEU A 159 12.23 0.01 4.31
CA LEU A 159 11.00 0.82 4.35
C LEU A 159 9.88 0.16 3.56
N TYR A 160 10.19 -0.46 2.41
CA TYR A 160 9.26 -1.29 1.66
C TYR A 160 8.69 -2.43 2.51
N TYR A 161 9.56 -3.17 3.22
CA TYR A 161 9.16 -4.26 4.12
C TYR A 161 8.24 -3.77 5.22
N LEU A 162 8.58 -2.67 5.88
CA LEU A 162 7.74 -2.09 6.94
C LEU A 162 6.35 -1.75 6.40
N PHE A 163 6.27 -1.16 5.20
CA PHE A 163 4.99 -0.89 4.56
C PHE A 163 4.24 -2.19 4.24
N PHE A 164 4.88 -3.17 3.59
CA PHE A 164 4.28 -4.46 3.26
C PHE A 164 3.75 -5.18 4.51
N LYS A 165 4.46 -5.08 5.64
CA LYS A 165 4.06 -5.65 6.92
C LYS A 165 2.78 -4.99 7.46
N VAL A 166 2.78 -3.67 7.61
CA VAL A 166 1.63 -2.96 8.19
C VAL A 166 0.37 -3.07 7.32
N ASP A 167 0.53 -3.17 6.01
CA ASP A 167 -0.56 -3.41 5.08
C ASP A 167 -1.07 -4.86 5.13
N THR A 168 -0.17 -5.84 5.18
CA THR A 168 -0.55 -7.26 5.24
C THR A 168 -1.21 -7.61 6.59
N GLN A 169 -0.83 -6.94 7.67
CA GLN A 169 -1.40 -7.12 9.01
C GLN A 169 -2.68 -6.29 9.23
N THR A 170 -3.58 -6.29 8.25
CA THR A 170 -4.92 -5.66 8.32
C THR A 170 -6.00 -6.69 8.03
N GLY A 171 -7.20 -6.48 8.58
CA GLY A 171 -8.36 -7.32 8.33
C GLY A 171 -8.10 -8.80 8.63
N ASP A 172 -8.57 -9.66 7.73
CA ASP A 172 -8.37 -11.13 7.77
C ASP A 172 -7.41 -11.61 6.65
N LYS A 173 -6.45 -10.76 6.25
CA LYS A 173 -5.47 -11.10 5.21
C LYS A 173 -4.60 -12.29 5.59
N ASN A 174 -4.30 -13.13 4.60
CA ASN A 174 -3.38 -14.25 4.76
C ASN A 174 -1.96 -13.75 5.05
N GLN A 175 -1.36 -14.23 6.14
CA GLN A 175 -0.02 -13.82 6.59
C GLN A 175 1.13 -14.61 5.91
N ALA A 176 0.83 -15.65 5.13
CA ALA A 176 1.86 -16.44 4.46
C ALA A 176 2.75 -15.64 3.50
N PRO A 177 2.24 -14.65 2.73
CA PRO A 177 3.10 -13.79 1.90
C PRO A 177 4.14 -13.01 2.71
N LEU A 178 3.74 -12.43 3.84
CA LEU A 178 4.64 -11.69 4.73
C LEU A 178 5.71 -12.61 5.33
N LYS A 179 5.29 -13.73 5.91
CA LYS A 179 6.23 -14.72 6.50
C LYS A 179 7.23 -15.25 5.48
N TRP A 180 6.76 -15.48 4.25
CA TRP A 180 7.65 -15.87 3.16
C TRP A 180 8.65 -14.76 2.82
N PHE A 181 8.21 -13.50 2.73
CA PHE A 181 9.08 -12.37 2.43
C PHE A 181 10.15 -12.20 3.50
N GLU A 182 9.78 -12.26 4.77
CA GLU A 182 10.69 -12.19 5.92
C GLU A 182 11.75 -13.32 5.93
N MET A 183 11.41 -14.50 5.39
CA MET A 183 12.37 -15.60 5.26
C MET A 183 13.27 -15.48 4.02
N ALA A 184 12.73 -14.95 2.93
CA ALA A 184 13.40 -14.91 1.62
C ALA A 184 14.38 -13.75 1.49
N VAL A 185 14.07 -12.59 2.07
CA VAL A 185 14.86 -11.35 1.97
C VAL A 185 15.79 -11.25 3.18
N LYS A 186 17.10 -11.18 2.94
CA LYS A 186 18.13 -11.16 4.00
C LYS A 186 18.56 -9.76 4.40
N GLU A 187 18.25 -8.80 3.55
CA GLU A 187 18.64 -7.40 3.67
C GLU A 187 17.73 -6.60 4.63
N ILE A 188 16.68 -7.23 5.17
CA ILE A 188 15.74 -6.60 6.10
C ILE A 188 16.00 -6.99 7.55
N GLU A 189 15.71 -6.08 8.45
CA GLU A 189 15.56 -6.36 9.88
C GLU A 189 14.09 -6.64 10.20
N VAL A 190 13.80 -7.87 10.61
CA VAL A 190 12.45 -8.32 10.93
C VAL A 190 11.99 -7.71 12.25
N VAL A 191 10.89 -6.93 12.20
CA VAL A 191 10.30 -6.29 13.39
C VAL A 191 9.13 -7.13 13.95
N PRO A 192 8.75 -6.93 15.24
CA PRO A 192 7.61 -7.63 15.85
C PRO A 192 6.29 -7.43 15.11
N GLU A 193 5.32 -8.30 15.35
CA GLU A 193 3.94 -8.15 14.82
C GLU A 193 3.25 -6.91 15.40
N VAL A 194 2.36 -6.26 14.61
CA VAL A 194 1.75 -4.96 14.91
C VAL A 194 0.22 -5.01 15.10
N TRP A 195 -0.35 -6.18 15.31
CA TRP A 195 -1.78 -6.34 15.64
C TRP A 195 -2.06 -6.57 17.14
#